data_a3d782d7da53218ba36de6482681d792
#
_entry.id   a3d782d7da53218ba36de6482681d792
#
_cell.length_a   1.000
_cell.length_b   1.000
_cell.length_c   1.000
_cell.angle_alpha   90.00
_cell.angle_beta   90.00
_cell.angle_gamma   90.00
#
_symmetry.space_group_name_H-M   'P 1'
#
loop_
_entity.id
_entity.type
_entity.pdbx_description
1 polymer ?
#
loop_
_entity_poly.entity_id
_entity_poly.type
_entity_poly.pdbx_seq_one_letter_code
_entity_poly.pdbx_strand_id
1 'polypeptide(L)'
;YYNKAAFEKAGIDPATIKTWQDLAAAAEKMTASDGSFVGWEPMWGSGNLIDAALSNGASLLSEDGKKVMINSDEWVEVWESFRTWIHDDKIMKVNSGGQGWEYWYTTIDDVLQNKAGGYTGSSGDQADLDFSIVGAMEQPGFNDNPSAPTADALQLVMLQNSSDEEKEGVYEFMKYFTTPENQAKWSMGTGYVAVRESTQEVEEFKSYAEENPQALVPLQQASHGTPALQDPTGGKILDALSIAAD
;
A
#
# COMPACT_ATOMS: atom_id res chain seq x y z
N TYR A 1 -4.12 -6.83 1.89
CA TYR A 1 -4.11 -8.30 2.00
C TYR A 1 -5.11 -8.73 3.07
N TYR A 2 -6.00 -9.64 2.75
CA TYR A 2 -7.06 -10.08 3.64
C TYR A 2 -6.96 -11.58 3.96
N ASN A 3 -7.30 -11.96 5.18
CA ASN A 3 -7.36 -13.35 5.60
C ASN A 3 -8.64 -13.99 5.03
N LYS A 4 -8.48 -14.96 4.13
CA LYS A 4 -9.59 -15.63 3.42
C LYS A 4 -10.58 -16.27 4.38
N ALA A 5 -10.08 -16.98 5.40
CA ALA A 5 -10.93 -17.68 6.37
C ALA A 5 -11.73 -16.70 7.26
N ALA A 6 -11.15 -15.55 7.63
CA ALA A 6 -11.83 -14.51 8.40
C ALA A 6 -12.98 -13.88 7.59
N PHE A 7 -12.72 -13.53 6.32
CA PHE A 7 -13.73 -12.99 5.41
C PHE A 7 -14.87 -14.00 5.16
N GLU A 8 -14.53 -15.23 4.87
CA GLU A 8 -15.51 -16.30 4.67
C GLU A 8 -16.39 -16.52 5.92
N LYS A 9 -15.77 -16.61 7.10
CA LYS A 9 -16.48 -16.76 8.38
C LYS A 9 -17.42 -15.60 8.67
N ALA A 10 -17.04 -14.38 8.30
CA ALA A 10 -17.86 -13.18 8.48
C ALA A 10 -18.89 -12.97 7.35
N GLY A 11 -18.88 -13.82 6.32
CA GLY A 11 -19.76 -13.70 5.14
C GLY A 11 -19.47 -12.45 4.31
N ILE A 12 -18.19 -12.04 4.22
CA ILE A 12 -17.76 -10.84 3.51
C ILE A 12 -17.17 -11.26 2.15
N ASP A 13 -17.72 -10.71 1.07
CA ASP A 13 -17.11 -10.80 -0.25
C ASP A 13 -16.11 -9.64 -0.41
N PRO A 14 -14.79 -9.91 -0.58
CA PRO A 14 -13.79 -8.85 -0.74
C PRO A 14 -14.08 -7.95 -1.94
N ALA A 15 -14.78 -8.44 -2.98
CA ALA A 15 -15.16 -7.63 -4.13
C ALA A 15 -16.16 -6.52 -3.80
N THR A 16 -16.81 -6.57 -2.65
CA THR A 16 -17.75 -5.52 -2.18
C THR A 16 -17.07 -4.38 -1.46
N ILE A 17 -15.81 -4.52 -1.07
CA ILE A 17 -15.03 -3.48 -0.42
C ILE A 17 -14.57 -2.47 -1.48
N LYS A 18 -15.20 -1.31 -1.49
CA LYS A 18 -14.91 -0.22 -2.44
C LYS A 18 -14.34 1.02 -1.75
N THR A 19 -14.69 1.22 -0.49
CA THR A 19 -14.28 2.37 0.31
C THR A 19 -13.67 1.93 1.63
N TRP A 20 -12.93 2.82 2.27
CA TRP A 20 -12.43 2.61 3.63
C TRP A 20 -13.58 2.44 4.63
N GLN A 21 -14.74 3.03 4.37
CA GLN A 21 -15.94 2.84 5.17
C GLN A 21 -16.50 1.42 5.02
N ASP A 22 -16.48 0.83 3.81
CA ASP A 22 -16.85 -0.57 3.61
C ASP A 22 -15.89 -1.50 4.36
N LEU A 23 -14.58 -1.18 4.30
CA LEU A 23 -13.55 -1.93 5.00
C LEU A 23 -13.71 -1.83 6.52
N ALA A 24 -14.04 -0.64 7.06
CA ALA A 24 -14.32 -0.45 8.48
C ALA A 24 -15.56 -1.26 8.91
N ALA A 25 -16.62 -1.26 8.12
CA ALA A 25 -17.82 -2.07 8.39
C ALA A 25 -17.52 -3.59 8.32
N ALA A 26 -16.63 -4.01 7.44
CA ALA A 26 -16.14 -5.38 7.40
C ALA A 26 -15.28 -5.72 8.63
N ALA A 27 -14.39 -4.81 9.02
CA ALA A 27 -13.54 -4.94 10.21
C ALA A 27 -14.39 -5.07 11.50
N GLU A 28 -15.45 -4.27 11.63
CA GLU A 28 -16.39 -4.36 12.75
C GLU A 28 -17.01 -5.76 12.88
N LYS A 29 -17.45 -6.34 11.75
CA LYS A 29 -18.03 -7.70 11.76
C LYS A 29 -17.03 -8.79 12.14
N MET A 30 -15.75 -8.58 11.87
CA MET A 30 -14.70 -9.56 12.17
C MET A 30 -14.13 -9.40 13.57
N THR A 31 -14.11 -8.19 14.13
CA THR A 31 -13.46 -7.90 15.39
C THR A 31 -14.12 -8.63 16.56
N ALA A 32 -13.30 -9.35 17.35
CA ALA A 32 -13.78 -10.03 18.53
C ALA A 32 -13.89 -9.05 19.73
N SER A 33 -15.02 -9.12 20.45
CA SER A 33 -15.29 -8.23 21.58
C SER A 33 -14.31 -8.38 22.76
N ASP A 34 -13.62 -9.52 22.83
CA ASP A 34 -12.60 -9.79 23.85
C ASP A 34 -11.18 -9.34 23.43
N GLY A 35 -11.04 -8.72 22.24
CA GLY A 35 -9.76 -8.25 21.71
C GLY A 35 -8.83 -9.35 21.18
N SER A 36 -9.28 -10.59 21.11
CA SER A 36 -8.47 -11.72 20.61
C SER A 36 -8.27 -11.71 19.10
N PHE A 37 -9.09 -10.96 18.36
CA PHE A 37 -9.05 -10.81 16.92
C PHE A 37 -9.43 -9.39 16.53
N VAL A 38 -8.63 -8.74 15.68
CA VAL A 38 -8.89 -7.40 15.15
C VAL A 38 -9.32 -7.48 13.69
N GLY A 39 -10.27 -6.64 13.29
CA GLY A 39 -10.81 -6.67 11.93
C GLY A 39 -9.82 -6.25 10.87
N TRP A 40 -9.00 -5.22 11.12
CA TRP A 40 -8.03 -4.72 10.15
C TRP A 40 -6.81 -4.06 10.82
N GLU A 41 -5.67 -4.18 10.18
CA GLU A 41 -4.43 -3.53 10.62
C GLU A 41 -3.88 -2.62 9.50
N PRO A 42 -4.18 -1.31 9.53
CA PRO A 42 -3.44 -0.37 8.70
C PRO A 42 -1.94 -0.47 9.03
N MET A 43 -1.09 -0.41 7.99
CA MET A 43 0.34 -0.42 8.23
C MET A 43 0.76 0.83 9.01
N TRP A 44 1.72 0.68 9.91
CA TRP A 44 2.20 1.78 10.74
C TRP A 44 2.68 2.98 9.91
N GLY A 45 2.51 4.17 10.49
CA GLY A 45 2.96 5.45 9.95
C GLY A 45 1.89 6.18 9.12
N SER A 46 2.26 7.38 8.67
CA SER A 46 1.35 8.26 7.94
C SER A 46 0.99 7.77 6.52
N GLY A 47 1.71 6.79 5.98
CA GLY A 47 1.53 6.34 4.59
C GLY A 47 0.10 5.94 4.24
N ASN A 48 -0.52 5.08 5.04
CA ASN A 48 -1.91 4.66 4.80
C ASN A 48 -2.92 5.81 4.97
N LEU A 49 -2.66 6.74 5.89
CA LEU A 49 -3.48 7.93 6.09
C LEU A 49 -3.37 8.87 4.88
N ILE A 50 -2.15 9.05 4.36
CA ILE A 50 -1.91 9.84 3.14
C ILE A 50 -2.65 9.22 1.96
N ASP A 51 -2.52 7.92 1.74
CA ASP A 51 -3.19 7.20 0.66
C ASP A 51 -4.73 7.32 0.74
N ALA A 52 -5.28 7.18 1.93
CA ALA A 52 -6.71 7.37 2.16
C ALA A 52 -7.15 8.82 1.93
N ALA A 53 -6.34 9.81 2.35
CA ALA A 53 -6.61 11.22 2.12
C ALA A 53 -6.57 11.59 0.63
N LEU A 54 -5.57 11.08 -0.11
CA LEU A 54 -5.52 11.25 -1.56
C LEU A 54 -6.74 10.63 -2.24
N SER A 55 -7.17 9.46 -1.78
CA SER A 55 -8.41 8.82 -2.22
C SER A 55 -9.67 9.59 -1.79
N ASN A 56 -9.59 10.50 -0.81
CA ASN A 56 -10.65 11.44 -0.44
C ASN A 56 -10.55 12.78 -1.20
N GLY A 57 -9.65 12.90 -2.18
CA GLY A 57 -9.46 14.10 -2.98
C GLY A 57 -8.53 15.15 -2.34
N ALA A 58 -7.83 14.79 -1.27
CA ALA A 58 -6.88 15.68 -0.60
C ALA A 58 -5.65 15.98 -1.47
N SER A 59 -5.01 17.10 -1.20
CA SER A 59 -3.73 17.50 -1.82
C SER A 59 -2.78 18.09 -0.77
N LEU A 60 -1.46 18.01 -1.01
CA LEU A 60 -0.48 18.67 -0.13
C LEU A 60 -0.50 20.19 -0.29
N LEU A 61 -0.67 20.66 -1.51
CA LEU A 61 -0.59 22.06 -1.89
C LEU A 61 -1.85 22.48 -2.66
N SER A 62 -2.14 23.78 -2.60
CA SER A 62 -3.12 24.39 -3.51
C SER A 62 -2.68 24.24 -4.97
N GLU A 63 -3.63 24.35 -5.90
CA GLU A 63 -3.39 24.22 -7.35
C GLU A 63 -2.25 25.14 -7.87
N ASP A 64 -2.12 26.34 -7.30
CA ASP A 64 -1.03 27.27 -7.65
C ASP A 64 0.28 27.01 -6.88
N GLY A 65 0.34 25.96 -6.06
CA GLY A 65 1.51 25.51 -5.28
C GLY A 65 1.93 26.45 -4.13
N LYS A 66 1.12 27.47 -3.78
CA LYS A 66 1.53 28.50 -2.82
C LYS A 66 1.03 28.30 -1.39
N LYS A 67 0.04 27.45 -1.20
CA LYS A 67 -0.59 27.20 0.10
C LYS A 67 -0.49 25.72 0.43
N VAL A 68 -0.10 25.42 1.66
CA VAL A 68 -0.16 24.07 2.24
C VAL A 68 -1.61 23.73 2.58
N MET A 69 -2.09 22.56 2.19
CA MET A 69 -3.49 22.14 2.28
C MET A 69 -3.73 20.97 3.24
N ILE A 70 -2.73 20.53 4.00
CA ILE A 70 -2.82 19.35 4.88
C ILE A 70 -3.80 19.50 6.07
N ASN A 71 -4.47 20.63 6.18
CA ASN A 71 -5.52 20.86 7.16
C ASN A 71 -6.89 21.16 6.49
N SER A 72 -7.06 20.76 5.23
CA SER A 72 -8.36 20.83 4.58
C SER A 72 -9.32 19.76 5.14
N ASP A 73 -10.61 19.93 4.86
CA ASP A 73 -11.65 19.03 5.39
C ASP A 73 -11.40 17.58 4.96
N GLU A 74 -10.88 17.35 3.75
CA GLU A 74 -10.57 16.02 3.22
C GLU A 74 -9.48 15.32 4.06
N TRP A 75 -8.45 16.05 4.51
CA TRP A 75 -7.42 15.53 5.40
C TRP A 75 -7.99 15.25 6.79
N VAL A 76 -8.70 16.22 7.37
CA VAL A 76 -9.25 16.11 8.73
C VAL A 76 -10.21 14.93 8.83
N GLU A 77 -11.10 14.76 7.85
CA GLU A 77 -12.07 13.66 7.83
C GLU A 77 -11.39 12.29 7.87
N VAL A 78 -10.31 12.11 7.11
CA VAL A 78 -9.56 10.84 7.10
C VAL A 78 -8.90 10.58 8.46
N TRP A 79 -8.18 11.57 9.01
CA TRP A 79 -7.54 11.43 10.33
C TRP A 79 -8.55 11.11 11.43
N GLU A 80 -9.69 11.81 11.46
CA GLU A 80 -10.76 11.55 12.44
C GLU A 80 -11.38 10.16 12.25
N SER A 81 -11.56 9.70 11.01
CA SER A 81 -12.10 8.37 10.74
C SER A 81 -11.18 7.28 11.27
N PHE A 82 -9.88 7.32 10.93
CA PHE A 82 -8.91 6.35 11.43
C PHE A 82 -8.76 6.43 12.96
N ARG A 83 -8.71 7.64 13.54
CA ARG A 83 -8.69 7.82 14.98
C ARG A 83 -9.89 7.11 15.64
N THR A 84 -11.07 7.29 15.08
CA THR A 84 -12.31 6.65 15.59
C THR A 84 -12.21 5.14 15.47
N TRP A 85 -11.86 4.60 14.31
CA TRP A 85 -11.77 3.15 14.08
C TRP A 85 -10.72 2.45 14.96
N ILE A 86 -9.62 3.14 15.27
CA ILE A 86 -8.54 2.59 16.09
C ILE A 86 -8.81 2.74 17.58
N HIS A 87 -9.23 3.94 18.04
CA HIS A 87 -9.26 4.25 19.47
C HIS A 87 -10.65 4.13 20.09
N ASP A 88 -11.71 4.53 19.37
CA ASP A 88 -13.06 4.55 19.89
C ASP A 88 -13.77 3.21 19.60
N ASP A 89 -13.84 2.81 18.34
CA ASP A 89 -14.50 1.58 17.90
C ASP A 89 -13.63 0.31 18.11
N LYS A 90 -12.31 0.48 18.09
CA LYS A 90 -11.31 -0.60 18.27
C LYS A 90 -11.44 -1.73 17.27
N ILE A 91 -11.90 -1.41 16.08
CA ILE A 91 -12.02 -2.34 14.94
C ILE A 91 -10.77 -2.42 14.08
N MET A 92 -9.88 -1.44 14.27
CA MET A 92 -8.56 -1.40 13.65
C MET A 92 -7.45 -1.27 14.72
N LYS A 93 -6.26 -1.75 14.39
CA LYS A 93 -5.08 -1.70 15.26
C LYS A 93 -3.87 -1.37 14.43
N VAL A 94 -2.96 -0.55 14.94
CA VAL A 94 -1.65 -0.30 14.34
C VAL A 94 -0.59 -0.94 15.22
N ASN A 95 0.24 -1.79 14.63
CA ASN A 95 1.46 -2.27 15.28
C ASN A 95 2.54 -1.20 15.12
N SER A 96 3.17 -0.81 16.21
CA SER A 96 4.22 0.22 16.23
C SER A 96 5.33 -0.17 17.22
N GLY A 97 6.47 0.47 17.07
CA GLY A 97 7.64 0.22 17.95
C GLY A 97 8.46 -1.00 17.50
N GLY A 98 9.26 -1.53 18.43
CA GLY A 98 10.25 -2.54 18.13
C GLY A 98 11.52 -1.97 17.51
N GLN A 99 12.36 -2.84 16.93
CA GLN A 99 13.59 -2.45 16.25
C GLN A 99 13.47 -2.68 14.74
N GLY A 100 13.88 -1.69 13.95
CA GLY A 100 13.85 -1.80 12.49
C GLY A 100 12.44 -2.05 11.95
N TRP A 101 12.25 -3.15 11.24
CA TRP A 101 11.00 -3.55 10.61
C TRP A 101 10.12 -4.50 11.45
N GLU A 102 10.34 -4.60 12.75
CA GLU A 102 9.61 -5.55 13.62
C GLU A 102 8.09 -5.32 13.58
N TYR A 103 7.64 -4.07 13.59
CA TYR A 103 6.21 -3.73 13.47
C TYR A 103 5.59 -4.26 12.15
N TRP A 104 6.37 -4.21 11.06
CA TRP A 104 5.94 -4.67 9.74
C TRP A 104 5.69 -6.17 9.75
N TYR A 105 6.68 -6.95 10.19
CA TYR A 105 6.55 -8.41 10.26
C TYR A 105 5.50 -8.84 11.28
N THR A 106 5.33 -8.10 12.38
CA THR A 106 4.26 -8.37 13.36
C THR A 106 2.87 -8.24 12.72
N THR A 107 2.66 -7.21 11.88
CA THR A 107 1.39 -7.00 11.16
C THR A 107 1.12 -8.14 10.17
N ILE A 108 2.13 -8.56 9.39
CA ILE A 108 2.02 -9.71 8.49
C ILE A 108 1.69 -10.99 9.28
N ASP A 109 2.42 -11.25 10.34
CA ASP A 109 2.25 -12.43 11.20
C ASP A 109 0.87 -12.47 11.85
N ASP A 110 0.31 -11.35 12.29
CA ASP A 110 -1.02 -11.31 12.90
C ASP A 110 -2.09 -11.79 11.91
N VAL A 111 -1.97 -11.44 10.63
CA VAL A 111 -2.88 -11.94 9.59
C VAL A 111 -2.64 -13.42 9.26
N LEU A 112 -1.38 -13.85 9.10
CA LEU A 112 -1.04 -15.24 8.79
C LEU A 112 -1.39 -16.19 9.93
N GLN A 113 -1.32 -15.73 11.18
CA GLN A 113 -1.65 -16.52 12.39
C GLN A 113 -3.12 -16.41 12.80
N ASN A 114 -3.99 -15.85 11.96
CA ASN A 114 -5.43 -15.67 12.22
C ASN A 114 -5.71 -14.85 13.50
N LYS A 115 -4.98 -13.75 13.69
CA LYS A 115 -5.21 -12.75 14.76
C LYS A 115 -5.82 -11.47 14.22
N ALA A 116 -5.70 -11.23 12.89
CA ALA A 116 -6.28 -10.09 12.21
C ALA A 116 -7.00 -10.50 10.91
N GLY A 117 -8.02 -9.73 10.53
CA GLY A 117 -8.81 -9.95 9.33
C GLY A 117 -8.08 -9.56 8.05
N GLY A 118 -7.09 -8.69 8.15
CA GLY A 118 -6.26 -8.25 7.03
C GLY A 118 -5.42 -7.04 7.41
N TYR A 119 -4.60 -6.59 6.45
CA TYR A 119 -3.76 -5.42 6.62
C TYR A 119 -3.56 -4.68 5.31
N THR A 120 -3.22 -3.39 5.39
CA THR A 120 -2.80 -2.58 4.25
C THR A 120 -1.28 -2.50 4.25
N GLY A 121 -0.64 -2.93 3.17
CA GLY A 121 0.81 -3.00 3.07
C GLY A 121 1.34 -2.77 1.66
N SER A 122 2.57 -3.13 1.42
CA SER A 122 3.26 -2.97 0.15
C SER A 122 3.01 -4.12 -0.81
N SER A 123 3.09 -3.86 -2.11
CA SER A 123 3.16 -4.92 -3.12
C SER A 123 4.37 -5.86 -2.91
N GLY A 124 5.47 -5.32 -2.36
CA GLY A 124 6.67 -6.09 -2.04
C GLY A 124 6.46 -7.16 -0.95
N ASP A 125 5.38 -7.08 -0.17
CA ASP A 125 5.08 -8.09 0.85
C ASP A 125 4.70 -9.45 0.24
N GLN A 126 4.34 -9.48 -1.05
CA GLN A 126 3.88 -10.70 -1.72
C GLN A 126 4.90 -11.85 -1.64
N ALA A 127 6.19 -11.54 -1.57
CA ALA A 127 7.23 -12.54 -1.41
C ALA A 127 7.22 -13.25 -0.04
N ASP A 128 6.66 -12.60 0.99
CA ASP A 128 6.61 -13.09 2.37
C ASP A 128 5.24 -13.68 2.74
N LEU A 129 4.26 -13.64 1.81
CA LEU A 129 2.88 -14.06 2.07
C LEU A 129 2.57 -15.47 1.59
N ASP A 130 1.78 -16.18 2.38
CA ASP A 130 1.16 -17.45 1.99
C ASP A 130 -0.23 -17.20 1.38
N PHE A 131 -0.31 -17.21 0.06
CA PHE A 131 -1.56 -17.01 -0.67
C PHE A 131 -2.55 -18.19 -0.60
N SER A 132 -2.24 -19.25 0.12
CA SER A 132 -3.25 -20.21 0.56
C SER A 132 -4.11 -19.64 1.71
N ILE A 133 -3.54 -18.75 2.52
CA ILE A 133 -4.18 -18.12 3.70
C ILE A 133 -4.78 -16.76 3.33
N VAL A 134 -4.03 -15.95 2.60
CA VAL A 134 -4.42 -14.56 2.28
C VAL A 134 -4.89 -14.40 0.83
N GLY A 135 -5.69 -13.38 0.61
CA GLY A 135 -5.98 -12.83 -0.72
C GLY A 135 -5.47 -11.40 -0.82
N ALA A 136 -5.41 -10.87 -2.04
CA ALA A 136 -5.09 -9.48 -2.28
C ALA A 136 -6.28 -8.75 -2.91
N MET A 137 -6.44 -7.49 -2.59
CA MET A 137 -7.37 -6.56 -3.22
C MET A 137 -6.71 -5.19 -3.30
N GLU A 138 -7.22 -4.33 -4.17
CA GLU A 138 -6.77 -2.95 -4.23
C GLU A 138 -7.10 -2.20 -2.94
N GLN A 139 -6.27 -1.23 -2.55
CA GLN A 139 -6.60 -0.33 -1.47
C GLN A 139 -7.89 0.42 -1.83
N PRO A 140 -8.88 0.51 -0.92
CA PRO A 140 -10.17 1.09 -1.26
C PRO A 140 -10.12 2.62 -1.41
N GLY A 141 -11.11 3.18 -2.08
CA GLY A 141 -11.37 4.62 -2.11
C GLY A 141 -11.86 5.16 -0.77
N PHE A 142 -12.26 6.42 -0.74
CA PHE A 142 -12.81 7.04 0.48
C PHE A 142 -14.11 7.78 0.15
N ASN A 143 -15.14 7.62 0.94
CA ASN A 143 -16.49 8.10 0.64
C ASN A 143 -16.94 7.61 -0.76
N ASP A 144 -17.40 8.53 -1.60
CA ASP A 144 -17.81 8.26 -2.98
C ASP A 144 -16.65 8.39 -4.00
N ASN A 145 -15.43 8.66 -3.51
CA ASN A 145 -14.26 8.84 -4.37
C ASN A 145 -13.57 7.51 -4.66
N PRO A 146 -13.06 7.33 -5.88
CA PRO A 146 -12.30 6.12 -6.23
C PRO A 146 -10.96 6.07 -5.50
N SER A 147 -10.41 4.87 -5.39
CA SER A 147 -9.07 4.64 -4.88
C SER A 147 -8.01 5.41 -5.67
N ALA A 148 -7.16 6.15 -5.00
CA ALA A 148 -6.06 6.91 -5.59
C ALA A 148 -4.82 6.97 -4.67
N PRO A 149 -4.37 5.83 -4.11
CA PRO A 149 -3.22 5.81 -3.22
C PRO A 149 -1.94 6.20 -3.94
N THR A 150 -0.90 6.51 -3.20
CA THR A 150 0.42 6.82 -3.74
C THR A 150 0.98 5.63 -4.53
N ALA A 151 1.36 5.89 -5.77
CA ALA A 151 2.19 4.98 -6.58
C ALA A 151 3.66 5.41 -6.42
N ASP A 152 4.32 4.88 -5.41
CA ASP A 152 5.74 5.13 -5.17
C ASP A 152 6.62 4.07 -5.82
N ALA A 153 7.88 4.40 -6.08
CA ALA A 153 8.79 3.50 -6.77
C ALA A 153 10.23 3.63 -6.26
N LEU A 154 10.93 2.51 -6.22
CA LEU A 154 12.38 2.49 -6.08
C LEU A 154 13.03 2.97 -7.38
N GLN A 155 14.05 3.79 -7.27
CA GLN A 155 14.72 4.41 -8.40
C GLN A 155 16.18 3.99 -8.48
N LEU A 156 16.63 3.64 -9.67
CA LEU A 156 18.05 3.55 -9.98
C LEU A 156 18.54 4.92 -10.45
N VAL A 157 19.56 5.46 -9.80
CA VAL A 157 20.11 6.78 -10.13
C VAL A 157 21.58 6.68 -10.52
N MET A 158 21.98 7.47 -11.51
CA MET A 158 23.36 7.63 -11.92
C MET A 158 23.92 8.91 -11.26
N LEU A 159 25.03 8.78 -10.54
CA LEU A 159 25.63 9.93 -9.87
C LEU A 159 26.31 10.85 -10.89
N GLN A 160 26.11 12.15 -10.74
CA GLN A 160 26.68 13.17 -11.64
C GLN A 160 28.21 13.14 -11.68
N ASN A 161 28.84 12.84 -10.54
CA ASN A 161 30.30 12.87 -10.38
C ASN A 161 31.01 11.56 -10.77
N SER A 162 30.28 10.55 -11.25
CA SER A 162 30.88 9.32 -11.78
C SER A 162 31.66 9.63 -13.06
N SER A 163 32.72 8.84 -13.32
CA SER A 163 33.45 8.90 -14.58
C SER A 163 32.57 8.49 -15.77
N ASP A 164 32.98 8.82 -16.97
CA ASP A 164 32.22 8.44 -18.19
C ASP A 164 32.14 6.93 -18.36
N GLU A 165 33.18 6.17 -18.00
CA GLU A 165 33.21 4.72 -18.04
C GLU A 165 32.21 4.11 -17.01
N GLU A 166 32.18 4.66 -15.78
CA GLU A 166 31.20 4.23 -14.76
C GLU A 166 29.77 4.56 -15.20
N LYS A 167 29.53 5.73 -15.80
CA LYS A 167 28.21 6.09 -16.32
C LYS A 167 27.73 5.18 -17.42
N GLU A 168 28.64 4.78 -18.33
CA GLU A 168 28.31 3.82 -19.38
C GLU A 168 27.97 2.45 -18.78
N GLY A 169 28.73 1.98 -17.81
CA GLY A 169 28.43 0.74 -17.08
C GLY A 169 27.09 0.76 -16.35
N VAL A 170 26.78 1.85 -15.64
CA VAL A 170 25.49 2.05 -14.98
C VAL A 170 24.34 2.07 -15.99
N TYR A 171 24.51 2.75 -17.12
CA TYR A 171 23.51 2.80 -18.18
C TYR A 171 23.21 1.41 -18.77
N GLU A 172 24.25 0.61 -19.06
CA GLU A 172 24.08 -0.75 -19.56
C GLU A 172 23.40 -1.65 -18.50
N PHE A 173 23.73 -1.48 -17.20
CA PHE A 173 23.01 -2.17 -16.12
C PHE A 173 21.54 -1.77 -16.06
N MET A 174 21.22 -0.47 -16.12
CA MET A 174 19.83 -0.02 -16.12
C MET A 174 19.04 -0.58 -17.31
N LYS A 175 19.63 -0.60 -18.49
CA LYS A 175 19.03 -1.22 -19.69
C LYS A 175 18.75 -2.70 -19.46
N TYR A 176 19.73 -3.44 -18.99
CA TYR A 176 19.61 -4.87 -18.69
C TYR A 176 18.52 -5.12 -17.64
N PHE A 177 18.56 -4.40 -16.51
CA PHE A 177 17.61 -4.58 -15.42
C PHE A 177 16.16 -4.27 -15.85
N THR A 178 15.97 -3.31 -16.74
CA THR A 178 14.64 -2.90 -17.20
C THR A 178 14.17 -3.62 -18.48
N THR A 179 14.83 -4.69 -18.91
CA THR A 179 14.27 -5.53 -19.98
C THR A 179 13.00 -6.25 -19.50
N PRO A 180 12.03 -6.54 -20.39
CA PRO A 180 10.79 -7.21 -20.00
C PRO A 180 11.02 -8.52 -19.26
N GLU A 181 11.99 -9.32 -19.71
CA GLU A 181 12.32 -10.63 -19.12
C GLU A 181 12.90 -10.50 -17.70
N ASN A 182 13.77 -9.50 -17.47
CA ASN A 182 14.33 -9.27 -16.14
C ASN A 182 13.31 -8.64 -15.21
N GLN A 183 12.45 -7.76 -15.72
CA GLN A 183 11.34 -7.21 -14.96
C GLN A 183 10.30 -8.28 -14.59
N ALA A 184 10.04 -9.26 -15.48
CA ALA A 184 9.20 -10.41 -15.15
C ALA A 184 9.76 -11.19 -13.96
N LYS A 185 11.06 -11.55 -14.01
CA LYS A 185 11.73 -12.25 -12.90
C LYS A 185 11.71 -11.43 -11.60
N TRP A 186 11.93 -10.13 -11.69
CA TRP A 186 11.90 -9.23 -10.55
C TRP A 186 10.50 -9.21 -9.91
N SER A 187 9.44 -8.98 -10.72
CA SER A 187 8.07 -8.94 -10.23
C SER A 187 7.61 -10.27 -9.63
N MET A 188 7.92 -11.39 -10.28
CA MET A 188 7.58 -12.71 -9.75
C MET A 188 8.32 -13.04 -8.44
N GLY A 189 9.57 -12.56 -8.29
CA GLY A 189 10.37 -12.85 -7.11
C GLY A 189 10.14 -11.90 -5.92
N THR A 190 9.58 -10.70 -6.16
CA THR A 190 9.46 -9.66 -5.12
C THR A 190 8.05 -9.14 -4.92
N GLY A 191 7.15 -9.34 -5.88
CA GLY A 191 5.82 -8.73 -5.88
C GLY A 191 5.78 -7.27 -6.38
N TYR A 192 6.92 -6.61 -6.56
CA TYR A 192 6.94 -5.24 -7.09
C TYR A 192 6.46 -5.17 -8.53
N VAL A 193 5.76 -4.07 -8.87
CA VAL A 193 5.22 -3.83 -10.20
C VAL A 193 6.34 -3.63 -11.21
N ALA A 194 6.26 -4.32 -12.35
CA ALA A 194 7.19 -4.12 -13.45
C ALA A 194 7.03 -2.72 -14.07
N VAL A 195 8.16 -2.08 -14.39
CA VAL A 195 8.19 -0.71 -14.93
C VAL A 195 7.95 -0.65 -16.45
N ARG A 196 7.70 -1.79 -17.10
CA ARG A 196 7.40 -1.88 -18.54
C ARG A 196 6.11 -2.65 -18.77
N GLU A 197 5.19 -2.08 -19.52
CA GLU A 197 3.96 -2.75 -19.95
C GLU A 197 4.24 -4.04 -20.70
N SER A 198 5.30 -4.04 -21.55
CA SER A 198 5.72 -5.23 -22.32
C SER A 198 6.14 -6.43 -21.46
N THR A 199 6.35 -6.26 -20.15
CA THR A 199 6.58 -7.38 -19.22
C THR A 199 5.38 -8.32 -19.18
N GLN A 200 4.17 -7.80 -19.35
CA GLN A 200 2.95 -8.61 -19.39
C GLN A 200 2.88 -9.53 -20.61
N GLU A 201 3.70 -9.27 -21.64
CA GLU A 201 3.78 -10.11 -22.84
C GLU A 201 4.82 -11.25 -22.70
N VAL A 202 5.62 -11.26 -21.62
CA VAL A 202 6.57 -12.33 -21.33
C VAL A 202 5.81 -13.59 -20.94
N GLU A 203 6.03 -14.69 -21.66
CA GLU A 203 5.27 -15.95 -21.48
C GLU A 203 5.36 -16.49 -20.06
N GLU A 204 6.55 -16.43 -19.44
CA GLU A 204 6.77 -16.85 -18.05
C GLU A 204 5.93 -16.03 -17.07
N PHE A 205 5.81 -14.72 -17.29
CA PHE A 205 4.98 -13.84 -16.45
C PHE A 205 3.49 -14.09 -16.67
N LYS A 206 3.04 -14.34 -17.91
CA LYS A 206 1.64 -14.71 -18.21
C LYS A 206 1.24 -15.97 -17.45
N SER A 207 2.04 -17.03 -17.60
CA SER A 207 1.77 -18.31 -16.90
C SER A 207 1.74 -18.12 -15.38
N TYR A 208 2.68 -17.34 -14.84
CA TYR A 208 2.72 -17.04 -13.42
C TYR A 208 1.48 -16.27 -12.95
N ALA A 209 1.03 -15.27 -13.69
CA ALA A 209 -0.13 -14.45 -13.34
C ALA A 209 -1.46 -15.25 -13.46
N GLU A 210 -1.55 -16.23 -14.37
CA GLU A 210 -2.70 -17.14 -14.45
C GLU A 210 -2.82 -18.02 -13.19
N GLU A 211 -1.68 -18.51 -12.67
CA GLU A 211 -1.62 -19.31 -11.45
C GLU A 211 -1.71 -18.44 -10.18
N ASN A 212 -1.30 -17.17 -10.27
CA ASN A 212 -1.18 -16.24 -9.16
C ASN A 212 -1.89 -14.91 -9.46
N PRO A 213 -3.23 -14.89 -9.54
CA PRO A 213 -3.98 -13.69 -9.94
C PRO A 213 -3.75 -12.48 -9.02
N GLN A 214 -3.38 -12.71 -7.76
CA GLN A 214 -3.00 -11.64 -6.82
C GLN A 214 -1.80 -10.82 -7.29
N ALA A 215 -0.93 -11.37 -8.15
CA ALA A 215 0.23 -10.66 -8.69
C ALA A 215 -0.16 -9.48 -9.60
N LEU A 216 -1.39 -9.48 -10.12
CA LEU A 216 -1.90 -8.40 -10.97
C LEU A 216 -2.54 -7.25 -10.17
N VAL A 217 -2.89 -7.46 -8.90
CA VAL A 217 -3.54 -6.44 -8.06
C VAL A 217 -2.69 -5.17 -7.92
N PRO A 218 -1.38 -5.25 -7.62
CA PRO A 218 -0.53 -4.05 -7.57
C PRO A 218 -0.46 -3.29 -8.91
N LEU A 219 -0.47 -4.00 -10.03
CA LEU A 219 -0.46 -3.38 -11.34
C LEU A 219 -1.78 -2.64 -11.64
N GLN A 220 -2.91 -3.25 -11.27
CA GLN A 220 -4.22 -2.61 -11.36
C GLN A 220 -4.25 -1.33 -10.51
N GLN A 221 -3.83 -1.42 -9.26
CA GLN A 221 -3.73 -0.28 -8.35
C GLN A 221 -2.83 0.84 -8.90
N ALA A 222 -1.65 0.51 -9.42
CA ALA A 222 -0.71 1.47 -9.97
C ALA A 222 -1.27 2.23 -11.18
N SER A 223 -2.21 1.64 -11.95
CA SER A 223 -2.79 2.25 -13.14
C SER A 223 -3.62 3.51 -12.85
N HIS A 224 -4.08 3.67 -11.61
CA HIS A 224 -4.87 4.83 -11.15
C HIS A 224 -4.31 5.43 -9.84
N GLY A 225 -3.07 5.07 -9.49
CA GLY A 225 -2.38 5.63 -8.33
C GLY A 225 -1.99 7.11 -8.51
N THR A 226 -1.86 7.80 -7.40
CA THR A 226 -1.34 9.16 -7.35
C THR A 226 0.19 9.13 -7.43
N PRO A 227 0.83 9.94 -8.28
CA PRO A 227 2.29 10.06 -8.27
C PRO A 227 2.83 10.42 -6.89
N ALA A 228 4.05 9.96 -6.58
CA ALA A 228 4.73 10.27 -5.32
C ALA A 228 4.68 11.76 -5.01
N LEU A 229 4.27 12.08 -3.79
CA LEU A 229 4.06 13.46 -3.36
C LEU A 229 5.37 14.26 -3.36
N GLN A 230 5.33 15.45 -3.95
CA GLN A 230 6.47 16.36 -3.97
C GLN A 230 6.32 17.37 -2.83
N ASP A 231 7.22 17.31 -1.84
CA ASP A 231 7.29 18.29 -0.76
C ASP A 231 8.36 19.35 -1.07
N PRO A 232 7.97 20.57 -1.52
CA PRO A 232 8.92 21.62 -1.88
C PRO A 232 9.63 22.22 -0.66
N THR A 233 9.23 21.87 0.54
CA THR A 233 9.82 22.38 1.80
C THR A 233 10.99 21.55 2.30
N GLY A 234 11.36 20.50 1.55
CA GLY A 234 12.42 19.56 1.96
C GLY A 234 11.97 18.59 3.05
N GLY A 235 10.71 18.17 3.03
CA GLY A 235 10.14 17.13 3.90
C GLY A 235 9.30 17.65 5.06
N LYS A 236 9.27 18.96 5.33
CA LYS A 236 8.56 19.50 6.51
C LYS A 236 7.05 19.27 6.50
N ILE A 237 6.43 19.23 5.33
CA ILE A 237 4.99 18.97 5.21
C ILE A 237 4.72 17.50 5.53
N LEU A 238 5.50 16.59 4.98
CA LEU A 238 5.39 15.16 5.24
C LEU A 238 5.74 14.81 6.69
N ASP A 239 6.75 15.48 7.27
CA ASP A 239 7.08 15.36 8.70
C ASP A 239 5.90 15.78 9.58
N ALA A 240 5.20 16.87 9.23
CA ALA A 240 4.04 17.33 10.00
C ALA A 240 2.88 16.32 9.93
N LEU A 241 2.64 15.67 8.79
CA LEU A 241 1.66 14.60 8.65
C LEU A 241 2.06 13.37 9.49
N SER A 242 3.34 13.01 9.51
CA SER A 242 3.84 11.90 10.32
C SER A 242 3.67 12.17 11.82
N ILE A 243 4.00 13.38 12.28
CA ILE A 243 3.79 13.79 13.68
C ILE A 243 2.31 13.77 14.07
N ALA A 244 1.41 14.13 13.13
CA ALA A 244 -0.02 14.10 13.38
C ALA A 244 -0.61 12.69 13.39
N ALA A 245 0.10 11.70 12.82
CA ALA A 245 -0.31 10.30 12.78
C ALA A 245 0.15 9.51 14.03
N ASP A 246 1.17 10.00 14.76
CA ASP A 246 1.67 9.43 16.02
C ASP A 246 0.76 9.76 17.21
#